data_8d7a1ee8602c53fb6573c8d9b02e9638
#
_entry.id   8d7a1ee8602c53fb6573c8d9b02e9638
#
_cell.length_a   1.000
_cell.length_b   1.000
_cell.length_c   1.000
_cell.angle_alpha   90.00
_cell.angle_beta   90.00
_cell.angle_gamma   90.00
#
_symmetry.space_group_name_H-M   'P 1'
#
loop_
_entity.id
_entity.type
_entity.pdbx_description
1 polymer ?
#
loop_
_entity_poly.entity_id
_entity_poly.type
_entity_poly.pdbx_seq_one_letter_code
_entity_poly.pdbx_strand_id
1 'polypeptide(L)' 'MEITIGSQTYIIDYTYEEGMKSTDPYNQPDDPDELTINNVYWIKVEGNGEETEHDITDMYHEMFDGTLEESVWEKIEDNK' A
#
# COMPACT_ATOMS: atom_id res chain seq x y z
N MET A 1 6.24 -4.19 -1.12
CA MET A 1 5.94 -3.37 -2.33
C MET A 1 6.71 -2.06 -2.26
N GLU A 2 7.35 -1.69 -3.33
CA GLU A 2 8.05 -0.41 -3.43
C GLU A 2 7.20 0.58 -4.21
N ILE A 3 7.01 1.77 -3.65
CA ILE A 3 6.22 2.84 -4.27
C ILE A 3 7.05 4.11 -4.28
N THR A 4 7.02 4.84 -5.41
CA THR A 4 7.64 6.15 -5.52
C THR A 4 6.55 7.21 -5.61
N ILE A 5 6.61 8.17 -4.69
CA ILE A 5 5.67 9.30 -4.66
C ILE A 5 6.51 10.58 -4.72
N GLY A 6 6.33 11.36 -5.76
CA GLY A 6 7.20 12.50 -6.02
C GLY A 6 8.60 11.99 -6.30
N SER A 7 9.58 12.47 -5.55
CA SER A 7 10.98 12.02 -5.66
C SER A 7 11.39 11.08 -4.53
N GLN A 8 10.44 10.61 -3.72
CA GLN A 8 10.70 9.77 -2.56
C GLN A 8 10.25 8.35 -2.79
N THR A 9 11.00 7.40 -2.23
CA THR A 9 10.70 5.96 -2.31
C THR A 9 10.21 5.45 -0.97
N TYR A 10 9.19 4.60 -1.01
CA TYR A 10 8.60 4.00 0.19
C TYR A 10 8.47 2.50 -0.01
N ILE A 11 8.73 1.75 1.05
CA ILE A 11 8.52 0.29 1.08
C ILE A 11 7.28 0.01 1.92
N ILE A 12 6.31 -0.66 1.33
CA ILE A 12 5.04 -0.94 1.97
C ILE A 12 4.94 -2.43 2.26
N ASP A 13 4.77 -2.78 3.53
CA ASP A 13 4.43 -4.13 3.93
C ASP A 13 2.91 -4.20 4.05
N TYR A 14 2.28 -5.00 3.20
CA TYR A 14 0.82 -5.05 3.10
C TYR A 14 0.33 -6.47 3.01
N THR A 15 -0.95 -6.65 3.36
CA THR A 15 -1.69 -7.88 3.14
C THR A 15 -2.84 -7.57 2.20
N TYR A 16 -2.91 -8.28 1.10
CA TYR A 16 -4.01 -8.16 0.15
C TYR A 16 -4.77 -9.47 0.10
N GLU A 17 -6.08 -9.38 0.31
CA GLU A 17 -6.97 -10.54 0.20
C GLU A 17 -7.95 -10.29 -0.93
N GLU A 18 -7.96 -11.19 -1.90
CA GLU A 18 -8.89 -11.14 -2.99
C GLU A 18 -10.27 -11.53 -2.49
N GLY A 19 -11.27 -10.70 -2.77
CA GLY A 19 -12.63 -10.98 -2.39
C GLY A 19 -13.21 -12.17 -3.17
N MET A 20 -14.23 -12.78 -2.64
CA MET A 20 -14.91 -13.89 -3.28
C MET A 20 -16.14 -13.39 -4.01
N LYS A 21 -16.29 -13.81 -5.26
CA LYS A 21 -17.51 -13.57 -6.00
C LYS A 21 -18.54 -14.63 -5.61
N SER A 22 -19.73 -14.18 -5.22
CA SER A 22 -20.81 -15.10 -4.92
C SER A 22 -21.31 -15.76 -6.20
N THR A 23 -21.53 -17.08 -6.14
CA THR A 23 -22.16 -17.83 -7.22
C THR A 23 -23.69 -17.76 -7.11
N ASP A 24 -24.20 -17.28 -6.00
CA ASP A 24 -25.63 -17.13 -5.75
C ASP A 24 -25.94 -15.68 -5.40
N PRO A 25 -26.31 -14.86 -6.38
CA PRO A 25 -26.55 -13.43 -6.17
C PRO A 25 -27.77 -13.12 -5.30
N TYR A 26 -28.61 -14.11 -5.01
CA TYR A 26 -29.81 -13.90 -4.19
C TYR A 26 -29.55 -14.07 -2.70
N ASN A 27 -28.55 -14.87 -2.32
CA ASN A 27 -28.33 -15.23 -0.92
C ASN A 27 -27.05 -14.65 -0.32
N GLN A 28 -26.05 -14.35 -1.13
CA GLN A 28 -24.77 -13.83 -0.64
C GLN A 28 -24.25 -12.73 -1.56
N PRO A 29 -24.00 -11.54 -1.02
CA PRO A 29 -23.33 -10.51 -1.80
C PRO A 29 -21.87 -10.90 -2.05
N ASP A 30 -21.28 -10.32 -3.09
CA ASP A 30 -19.85 -10.49 -3.34
C ASP A 30 -19.04 -9.87 -2.20
N ASP A 31 -18.00 -10.56 -1.74
CA ASP A 31 -17.08 -10.01 -0.77
C ASP A 31 -16.11 -9.07 -1.47
N PRO A 32 -15.89 -7.86 -0.94
CA PRO A 32 -14.93 -6.94 -1.54
C PRO A 32 -13.50 -7.40 -1.29
N ASP A 33 -12.59 -6.97 -2.17
CA ASP A 33 -11.16 -7.15 -1.94
C ASP A 33 -10.76 -6.32 -0.73
N GLU A 34 -9.84 -6.85 0.08
CA GLU A 34 -9.34 -6.16 1.27
C GLU A 34 -7.85 -5.89 1.16
N LEU A 35 -7.47 -4.70 1.57
CA LEU A 35 -6.08 -4.29 1.65
C LEU A 35 -5.79 -3.80 3.07
N THR A 36 -4.77 -4.38 3.68
CA THR A 36 -4.29 -3.96 4.99
C THR A 36 -2.84 -3.53 4.86
N ILE A 37 -2.54 -2.31 5.28
CA ILE A 37 -1.16 -1.83 5.33
C ILE A 37 -0.63 -2.12 6.74
N ASN A 38 0.40 -2.97 6.80
CA ASN A 38 0.98 -3.40 8.07
C ASN A 38 2.11 -2.48 8.51
N ASN A 39 3.01 -2.16 7.59
CA ASN A 39 4.17 -1.30 7.88
C ASN A 39 4.48 -0.43 6.69
N VAL A 40 5.01 0.75 6.97
CA VAL A 40 5.46 1.69 5.94
C VAL A 40 6.85 2.18 6.31
N TYR A 41 7.78 2.11 5.36
CA TYR A 41 9.16 2.55 5.54
C TYR A 41 9.50 3.58 4.48
N TRP A 42 10.15 4.65 4.90
CA TRP A 42 10.63 5.69 4.01
C TRP A 42 12.12 5.47 3.75
N ILE A 43 12.47 5.38 2.46
CA ILE A 43 13.87 5.23 2.08
C ILE A 43 14.43 6.62 1.76
N LYS A 44 15.31 7.09 2.63
CA LYS A 44 15.97 8.37 2.46
C LYS A 44 17.34 8.15 1.82
N VAL A 45 17.61 8.87 0.75
CA VAL A 45 18.91 8.84 0.08
C VAL A 45 19.75 9.99 0.63
N GLU A 46 20.86 9.66 1.28
CA GLU A 46 21.81 10.65 1.77
C GLU A 46 22.64 11.26 0.64
N GLY A 47 23.27 12.40 0.91
CA GLY A 47 24.06 13.09 -0.10
C GLY A 47 25.25 12.29 -0.65
N ASN A 48 25.71 11.29 0.08
CA ASN A 48 26.80 10.39 -0.34
C ASN A 48 26.31 9.15 -1.09
N GLY A 49 24.99 9.05 -1.33
CA GLY A 49 24.38 7.92 -2.02
C GLY A 49 23.95 6.77 -1.12
N GLU A 50 24.17 6.86 0.19
CA GLU A 50 23.70 5.85 1.12
C GLU A 50 22.19 5.96 1.33
N GLU A 51 21.53 4.81 1.42
CA GLU A 51 20.10 4.76 1.69
C GLU A 51 19.86 4.39 3.15
N THR A 52 18.94 5.10 3.80
CA THR A 52 18.52 4.80 5.16
C THR A 52 17.02 4.54 5.18
N GLU A 53 16.63 3.53 5.94
CA GLU A 53 15.23 3.13 6.08
C GLU A 53 14.67 3.69 7.39
N HIS A 54 13.56 4.40 7.29
CA HIS A 54 12.87 4.99 8.43
C HIS A 54 11.48 4.41 8.56
N ASP A 55 11.15 3.85 9.70
CA ASP A 55 9.82 3.34 9.99
C ASP A 55 8.86 4.51 10.22
N ILE A 56 7.90 4.67 9.32
CA ILE A 56 6.89 5.73 9.41
C ILE A 56 5.49 5.17 9.55
N THR A 57 5.39 3.91 10.00
CA THR A 57 4.10 3.21 10.13
C THR A 57 3.08 4.00 10.94
N ASP A 58 3.52 4.64 12.02
CA ASP A 58 2.63 5.43 12.86
C ASP A 58 2.34 6.82 12.31
N MET A 59 3.13 7.30 11.34
CA MET A 59 3.05 8.66 10.82
C MET A 59 2.48 8.76 9.42
N TYR A 60 2.43 7.67 8.68
CA TYR A 60 2.07 7.74 7.26
C TYR A 60 0.66 8.28 7.02
N HIS A 61 -0.25 8.07 7.96
CA HIS A 61 -1.61 8.61 7.86
C HIS A 61 -1.62 10.13 7.81
N GLU A 62 -0.75 10.76 8.60
CA GLU A 62 -0.64 12.22 8.63
C GLU A 62 0.09 12.76 7.40
N MET A 63 1.08 12.00 6.92
CA MET A 63 1.89 12.42 5.78
C MET A 63 1.13 12.33 4.46
N PHE A 64 0.28 11.32 4.30
CA PHE A 64 -0.34 11.02 3.00
C PHE A 64 -1.86 11.22 2.97
N ASP A 65 -2.50 11.35 4.11
CA ASP A 65 -3.95 11.60 4.22
C ASP A 65 -4.78 10.64 3.33
N GLY A 66 -4.38 9.34 3.34
CA GLY A 66 -5.06 8.32 2.56
C GLY A 66 -4.54 8.10 1.15
N THR A 67 -3.69 8.99 0.62
CA THR A 67 -3.18 8.84 -0.76
C THR A 67 -2.23 7.67 -0.92
N LEU A 68 -1.57 7.24 0.16
CA LEU A 68 -0.68 6.08 0.10
C LEU A 68 -1.45 4.81 -0.22
N GLU A 69 -2.61 4.62 0.41
CA GLU A 69 -3.46 3.46 0.16
C GLU A 69 -3.94 3.43 -1.29
N GLU A 70 -4.31 4.57 -1.85
CA GLU A 70 -4.70 4.67 -3.25
C GLU A 70 -3.57 4.26 -4.18
N SER A 71 -2.34 4.67 -3.88
CA SER A 71 -1.17 4.30 -4.67
C SER A 71 -0.90 2.80 -4.62
N VAL A 72 -1.09 2.18 -3.45
CA VAL A 72 -0.96 0.72 -3.31
C VAL A 72 -2.02 -0.01 -4.13
N TRP A 73 -3.27 0.45 -4.06
CA TRP A 73 -4.36 -0.12 -4.84
C TRP A 73 -4.08 -0.05 -6.34
N GLU A 74 -3.60 1.08 -6.83
CA GLU A 74 -3.26 1.24 -8.24
C GLU A 74 -2.20 0.24 -8.68
N LYS A 75 -1.18 0.04 -7.86
CA LYS A 75 -0.13 -0.94 -8.19
C LYS A 75 -0.63 -2.37 -8.18
N ILE A 76 -1.53 -2.72 -7.27
CA ILE A 76 -2.12 -4.05 -7.23
C ILE A 76 -2.96 -4.29 -8.48
N GLU A 77 -3.75 -3.30 -8.89
CA GLU A 77 -4.57 -3.40 -10.10
C GLU A 77 -3.74 -3.50 -11.37
N ASP A 78 -2.63 -2.77 -11.45
CA ASP A 78 -1.74 -2.82 -12.61
C ASP A 78 -1.06 -4.18 -12.78
N ASN A 79 -0.92 -4.94 -11.70
CA ASN A 79 -0.27 -6.25 -11.70
C ASN A 79 -1.23 -7.43 -11.84
N LYS A 80 -2.52 -7.18 -11.96
CA LYS A 80 -3.52 -8.25 -12.13
C LYS A 80 -3.57 -8.78 -13.55
#